data_fc1ababbb161a346bb14e495977b88ca
#
_entry.id   fc1ababbb161a346bb14e495977b88ca
#
_cell.length_a   1.000
_cell.length_b   1.000
_cell.length_c   1.000
_cell.angle_alpha   90.00
_cell.angle_beta   90.00
_cell.angle_gamma   90.00
#
_symmetry.space_group_name_H-M   'P 1'
#
loop_
_entity.id
_entity.type
_entity.pdbx_description
1 polymer ?
#
loop_
_entity_poly.entity_id
_entity_poly.type
_entity_poly.pdbx_seq_one_letter_code
_entity_poly.pdbx_strand_id
1 'polypeptide(L)'
;MYQRYLEQVREQPPVNLRDLLDFQSDLHPVGSDEVESITEIRKRLVAPGISLGALSPEAHETLSIAMNRIGAKSDSGEGGEDSARYKPKPNGDNASSAIKQVASGRFGVTAEYLNNCRELQIKVAQGAKPGEGGQLPGFKVSGMIAKLRHSTPGVTLISPPPHHDIYSIEDLAQLIYDLKQINPEARVCVKLVAQSGIGTVAAGVAKAHADTILISGHGGGTGASPQSSIKYAGLPWELGLSEVHQVLTLNRLRHKVQLRVDGGLKTGRDIVIAAMLGGEEYGIGTTSLVAMGCLM
;
A
#
# COMPACT_ATOMS: atom_id res chain seq x y z
N MET A 1 -19.62 -3.58 14.29
CA MET A 1 -19.00 -4.46 13.28
C MET A 1 -17.50 -4.63 13.56
N TYR A 2 -16.71 -3.59 13.63
CA TYR A 2 -15.25 -3.66 13.88
C TYR A 2 -14.87 -4.39 15.19
N GLN A 3 -15.53 -4.13 16.31
CA GLN A 3 -15.27 -4.82 17.58
C GLN A 3 -15.46 -6.35 17.46
N ARG A 4 -16.57 -6.77 16.82
CA ARG A 4 -16.83 -8.19 16.58
C ARG A 4 -15.75 -8.83 15.68
N TYR A 5 -15.25 -8.08 14.69
CA TYR A 5 -14.13 -8.53 13.87
C TYR A 5 -12.84 -8.72 14.69
N LEU A 6 -12.53 -7.78 15.61
CA LEU A 6 -11.38 -7.92 16.49
C LEU A 6 -11.48 -9.12 17.45
N GLU A 7 -12.67 -9.37 18.00
CA GLU A 7 -12.94 -10.54 18.82
C GLU A 7 -12.67 -11.83 18.06
N GLN A 8 -13.23 -11.95 16.84
CA GLN A 8 -12.99 -13.10 15.97
C GLN A 8 -11.52 -13.29 15.60
N VAL A 9 -10.78 -12.20 15.33
CA VAL A 9 -9.35 -12.27 15.05
C VAL A 9 -8.56 -12.79 16.25
N ARG A 10 -8.95 -12.42 17.47
CA ARG A 10 -8.29 -12.88 18.72
C ARG A 10 -8.57 -14.34 19.05
N GLU A 11 -9.75 -14.84 18.69
CA GLU A 11 -10.19 -16.21 18.95
C GLU A 11 -9.71 -17.22 17.90
N GLN A 12 -9.22 -16.74 16.75
CA GLN A 12 -8.71 -17.62 15.69
C GLN A 12 -7.43 -18.33 16.14
N PRO A 13 -7.25 -19.62 15.75
CA PRO A 13 -5.97 -20.27 15.90
C PRO A 13 -4.88 -19.53 15.08
N PRO A 14 -3.61 -19.69 15.43
CA PRO A 14 -2.51 -19.07 14.68
C PRO A 14 -2.57 -19.43 13.19
N VAL A 15 -2.63 -18.42 12.33
CA VAL A 15 -2.67 -18.56 10.85
C VAL A 15 -1.57 -17.79 10.14
N ASN A 16 -0.94 -16.84 10.83
CA ASN A 16 0.16 -16.04 10.32
C ASN A 16 1.39 -16.21 11.22
N LEU A 17 2.57 -15.91 10.67
CA LEU A 17 3.82 -15.99 11.43
C LEU A 17 3.77 -15.14 12.71
N ARG A 18 3.23 -13.94 12.64
CA ARG A 18 3.09 -13.02 13.80
C ARG A 18 2.19 -13.56 14.93
N ASP A 19 1.27 -14.46 14.61
CA ASP A 19 0.39 -15.07 15.63
C ASP A 19 1.16 -16.03 16.54
N LEU A 20 2.36 -16.47 16.10
CA LEU A 20 3.30 -17.30 16.85
C LEU A 20 4.36 -16.48 17.62
N LEU A 21 4.44 -15.17 17.38
CA LEU A 21 5.37 -14.29 18.08
C LEU A 21 4.76 -13.80 19.38
N ASP A 22 5.60 -13.59 20.39
CA ASP A 22 5.20 -12.94 21.63
C ASP A 22 6.20 -11.84 21.99
N PHE A 23 5.74 -10.89 22.80
CA PHE A 23 6.59 -9.84 23.32
C PHE A 23 7.41 -10.38 24.49
N GLN A 24 8.72 -10.45 24.29
CA GLN A 24 9.66 -10.72 25.37
C GLN A 24 10.23 -9.39 25.83
N SER A 25 9.82 -8.93 27.00
CA SER A 25 10.26 -7.67 27.56
C SER A 25 10.60 -7.82 29.04
N ASP A 26 11.87 -7.72 29.36
CA ASP A 26 12.37 -7.54 30.73
C ASP A 26 12.49 -6.04 31.10
N LEU A 27 12.00 -5.15 30.21
CA LEU A 27 12.06 -3.71 30.36
C LEU A 27 10.90 -3.22 31.24
N HIS A 28 11.17 -2.19 32.02
CA HIS A 28 10.13 -1.51 32.80
C HIS A 28 9.19 -0.74 31.84
N PRO A 29 7.88 -0.76 32.08
CA PRO A 29 6.93 0.05 31.32
C PRO A 29 7.27 1.54 31.43
N VAL A 30 7.20 2.26 30.30
CA VAL A 30 7.29 3.73 30.28
C VAL A 30 5.92 4.36 30.52
N GLY A 31 5.90 5.61 31.00
CA GLY A 31 4.67 6.37 31.15
C GLY A 31 3.98 6.62 29.81
N SER A 32 2.65 6.75 29.82
CA SER A 32 1.89 7.06 28.61
C SER A 32 2.20 8.43 28.02
N ASP A 33 2.74 9.34 28.79
CA ASP A 33 3.22 10.67 28.44
C ASP A 33 4.59 10.64 27.71
N GLU A 34 5.33 9.55 27.86
CA GLU A 34 6.59 9.29 27.15
C GLU A 34 6.36 8.61 25.78
N VAL A 35 5.13 8.16 25.50
CA VAL A 35 4.76 7.50 24.24
C VAL A 35 4.32 8.52 23.20
N GLU A 36 4.61 8.25 21.91
CA GLU A 36 4.13 9.05 20.78
C GLU A 36 2.60 9.24 20.83
N SER A 37 2.14 10.47 20.58
CA SER A 37 0.72 10.78 20.66
C SER A 37 -0.12 10.02 19.62
N ILE A 38 -1.41 9.77 19.93
CA ILE A 38 -2.35 9.14 18.99
C ILE A 38 -2.40 9.93 17.66
N THR A 39 -2.26 11.24 17.70
CA THR A 39 -2.25 12.09 16.51
C THR A 39 -1.04 11.80 15.62
N GLU A 40 0.13 11.62 16.19
CA GLU A 40 1.34 11.27 15.44
C GLU A 40 1.30 9.82 14.93
N ILE A 41 0.84 8.88 15.75
CA ILE A 41 0.67 7.47 15.34
C ILE A 41 -0.28 7.36 14.14
N ARG A 42 -1.40 8.09 14.13
CA ARG A 42 -2.36 8.07 13.00
C ARG A 42 -1.76 8.52 11.68
N LYS A 43 -0.81 9.44 11.68
CA LYS A 43 -0.12 9.89 10.46
C LYS A 43 0.68 8.77 9.76
N ARG A 44 1.04 7.73 10.50
CA ARG A 44 1.75 6.55 9.99
C ARG A 44 0.82 5.51 9.34
N LEU A 45 -0.50 5.67 9.49
CA LEU A 45 -1.47 4.75 8.89
C LEU A 45 -1.73 5.08 7.42
N VAL A 46 -1.88 4.01 6.63
CA VAL A 46 -2.17 4.11 5.20
C VAL A 46 -3.31 3.16 4.85
N ALA A 47 -4.36 3.63 4.19
CA ALA A 47 -5.26 2.75 3.45
C ALA A 47 -4.56 2.38 2.14
N PRO A 48 -4.11 1.11 1.98
CA PRO A 48 -3.30 0.71 0.83
C PRO A 48 -4.11 0.73 -0.46
N GLY A 49 -3.42 0.66 -1.59
CA GLY A 49 -4.00 0.78 -2.91
C GLY A 49 -5.11 -0.24 -3.20
N ILE A 50 -6.33 0.25 -3.26
CA ILE A 50 -7.51 -0.50 -3.68
C ILE A 50 -8.14 0.31 -4.83
N SER A 51 -8.08 -0.22 -6.04
CA SER A 51 -8.47 0.52 -7.23
C SER A 51 -9.97 0.78 -7.30
N LEU A 52 -10.35 1.90 -7.92
CA LEU A 52 -11.71 2.14 -8.34
C LEU A 52 -12.12 1.09 -9.38
N GLY A 53 -13.22 0.39 -9.12
CA GLY A 53 -13.63 -0.81 -9.84
C GLY A 53 -13.44 -2.10 -9.03
N ALA A 54 -12.47 -2.15 -8.12
CA ALA A 54 -12.45 -3.11 -7.01
C ALA A 54 -13.38 -2.63 -5.88
N LEU A 55 -13.35 -1.33 -5.57
CA LEU A 55 -14.34 -0.66 -4.72
C LEU A 55 -15.34 0.15 -5.57
N SER A 56 -16.53 0.40 -5.00
CA SER A 56 -17.46 1.39 -5.55
C SER A 56 -16.88 2.81 -5.39
N PRO A 57 -17.32 3.79 -6.19
CA PRO A 57 -16.89 5.18 -6.06
C PRO A 57 -17.12 5.74 -4.65
N GLU A 58 -18.26 5.42 -4.05
CA GLU A 58 -18.66 5.89 -2.72
C GLU A 58 -17.74 5.34 -1.63
N ALA A 59 -17.44 4.03 -1.67
CA ALA A 59 -16.54 3.41 -0.70
C ALA A 59 -15.11 3.94 -0.84
N HIS A 60 -14.62 4.07 -2.06
CA HIS A 60 -13.29 4.61 -2.35
C HIS A 60 -13.14 6.06 -1.88
N GLU A 61 -14.15 6.89 -2.13
CA GLU A 61 -14.16 8.28 -1.72
C GLU A 61 -14.29 8.42 -0.20
N THR A 62 -15.19 7.66 0.42
CA THR A 62 -15.38 7.65 1.89
C THR A 62 -14.10 7.28 2.60
N LEU A 63 -13.37 6.28 2.11
CA LEU A 63 -12.09 5.88 2.66
C LEU A 63 -11.06 7.02 2.58
N SER A 64 -10.96 7.69 1.44
CA SER A 64 -10.03 8.81 1.26
C SER A 64 -10.36 9.98 2.19
N ILE A 65 -11.63 10.35 2.31
CA ILE A 65 -12.09 11.39 3.22
C ILE A 65 -11.76 11.04 4.68
N ALA A 66 -12.08 9.80 5.08
CA ALA A 66 -11.81 9.34 6.45
C ALA A 66 -10.33 9.42 6.80
N MET A 67 -9.45 8.93 5.91
CA MET A 67 -8.01 8.97 6.13
C MET A 67 -7.49 10.41 6.16
N ASN A 68 -7.94 11.28 5.26
CA ASN A 68 -7.56 12.70 5.27
C ASN A 68 -7.98 13.41 6.56
N ARG A 69 -9.19 13.14 7.09
CA ARG A 69 -9.71 13.74 8.33
C ARG A 69 -8.84 13.38 9.56
N ILE A 70 -8.28 12.19 9.61
CA ILE A 70 -7.44 11.76 10.75
C ILE A 70 -5.94 12.07 10.54
N GLY A 71 -5.57 12.72 9.43
CA GLY A 71 -4.18 13.03 9.10
C GLY A 71 -3.38 11.85 8.52
N ALA A 72 -4.05 10.73 8.26
CA ALA A 72 -3.49 9.54 7.61
C ALA A 72 -3.45 9.69 6.07
N LYS A 73 -3.14 8.60 5.36
CA LYS A 73 -3.05 8.60 3.89
C LYS A 73 -3.94 7.50 3.31
N SER A 74 -4.51 7.76 2.14
CA SER A 74 -5.12 6.74 1.29
C SER A 74 -4.39 6.66 -0.04
N ASP A 75 -4.37 5.48 -0.64
CA ASP A 75 -3.76 5.21 -1.94
C ASP A 75 -4.88 4.96 -2.97
N SER A 76 -4.79 5.62 -4.11
CA SER A 76 -5.80 5.54 -5.18
C SER A 76 -5.94 4.13 -5.79
N GLY A 77 -4.93 3.29 -5.66
CA GLY A 77 -4.81 2.07 -6.46
C GLY A 77 -4.52 2.35 -7.94
N GLU A 78 -4.44 1.31 -8.75
CA GLU A 78 -3.96 1.35 -10.15
C GLU A 78 -5.00 1.81 -11.19
N GLY A 79 -6.08 2.44 -10.78
CA GLY A 79 -7.20 2.77 -11.69
C GLY A 79 -7.34 4.24 -12.06
N GLY A 80 -6.40 5.09 -11.67
CA GLY A 80 -6.57 6.53 -11.74
C GLY A 80 -7.55 7.06 -10.70
N GLU A 81 -7.85 8.33 -10.76
CA GLU A 81 -8.80 9.00 -9.87
C GLU A 81 -9.49 10.15 -10.60
N ASP A 82 -10.77 10.38 -10.31
CA ASP A 82 -11.54 11.47 -10.93
C ASP A 82 -10.99 12.82 -10.45
N SER A 83 -10.65 13.71 -11.37
CA SER A 83 -10.11 15.05 -11.08
C SER A 83 -11.09 15.95 -10.29
N ALA A 84 -12.38 15.67 -10.34
CA ALA A 84 -13.36 16.34 -9.49
C ALA A 84 -13.07 16.16 -7.98
N ARG A 85 -12.37 15.10 -7.60
CA ARG A 85 -11.98 14.81 -6.21
C ARG A 85 -10.80 15.67 -5.71
N TYR A 86 -10.07 16.33 -6.61
CA TYR A 86 -8.92 17.17 -6.23
C TYR A 86 -9.34 18.52 -5.63
N LYS A 87 -10.61 18.88 -5.79
CA LYS A 87 -11.17 20.08 -5.17
C LYS A 87 -11.86 19.72 -3.86
N PRO A 88 -11.65 20.51 -2.80
CA PRO A 88 -12.37 20.32 -1.54
C PRO A 88 -13.89 20.36 -1.77
N LYS A 89 -14.62 19.53 -1.04
CA LYS A 89 -16.08 19.55 -1.03
C LYS A 89 -16.62 20.81 -0.31
N PRO A 90 -17.90 21.17 -0.52
CA PRO A 90 -18.50 22.34 0.16
C PRO A 90 -18.42 22.30 1.69
N ASN A 91 -18.38 21.11 2.28
CA ASN A 91 -18.22 20.91 3.72
C ASN A 91 -16.76 20.91 4.20
N GLY A 92 -15.80 21.22 3.32
CA GLY A 92 -14.37 21.24 3.61
C GLY A 92 -13.66 19.90 3.51
N ASP A 93 -14.35 18.80 3.20
CA ASP A 93 -13.73 17.49 3.04
C ASP A 93 -12.81 17.42 1.82
N ASN A 94 -11.68 16.77 2.00
CA ASN A 94 -10.78 16.41 0.92
C ASN A 94 -11.00 14.95 0.52
N ALA A 95 -11.49 14.73 -0.70
CA ALA A 95 -11.76 13.41 -1.25
C ALA A 95 -10.58 12.85 -2.07
N SER A 96 -9.53 13.63 -2.30
CA SER A 96 -8.35 13.18 -3.06
C SER A 96 -7.54 12.17 -2.26
N SER A 97 -7.14 11.08 -2.89
CA SER A 97 -6.18 10.14 -2.31
C SER A 97 -4.81 10.81 -2.19
N ALA A 98 -4.20 10.71 -1.01
CA ALA A 98 -2.90 11.33 -0.74
C ALA A 98 -1.75 10.66 -1.50
N ILE A 99 -1.91 9.37 -1.85
CA ILE A 99 -0.97 8.57 -2.61
C ILE A 99 -1.59 8.24 -3.98
N LYS A 100 -0.84 8.47 -5.05
CA LYS A 100 -1.24 8.12 -6.42
C LYS A 100 -0.40 6.95 -6.91
N GLN A 101 -1.06 5.86 -7.28
CA GLN A 101 -0.36 4.64 -7.70
C GLN A 101 -0.07 4.65 -9.21
N VAL A 102 1.15 4.25 -9.56
CA VAL A 102 1.66 4.07 -10.92
C VAL A 102 1.99 2.59 -11.07
N ALA A 103 1.09 1.83 -11.70
CA ALA A 103 1.28 0.41 -11.96
C ALA A 103 1.75 0.16 -13.40
N SER A 104 2.07 -1.08 -13.72
CA SER A 104 2.59 -1.47 -15.04
C SER A 104 1.63 -1.12 -16.20
N GLY A 105 0.32 -1.19 -15.99
CA GLY A 105 -0.69 -0.83 -17.00
C GLY A 105 -0.89 0.67 -17.19
N ARG A 106 -0.35 1.51 -16.31
CA ARG A 106 -0.44 3.00 -16.36
C ARG A 106 -1.87 3.54 -16.54
N PHE A 107 -2.90 2.79 -16.11
CA PHE A 107 -4.30 3.19 -16.24
C PHE A 107 -4.60 4.48 -15.47
N GLY A 108 -5.08 5.50 -16.18
CA GLY A 108 -5.46 6.79 -15.60
C GLY A 108 -4.28 7.65 -15.11
N VAL A 109 -3.06 7.31 -15.44
CA VAL A 109 -1.86 8.08 -15.08
C VAL A 109 -1.72 9.26 -16.07
N THR A 110 -2.01 10.45 -15.55
CA THR A 110 -1.86 11.72 -16.28
C THR A 110 -1.02 12.70 -15.47
N ALA A 111 -0.51 13.76 -16.10
CA ALA A 111 0.21 14.81 -15.38
C ALA A 111 -0.65 15.46 -14.27
N GLU A 112 -1.95 15.67 -14.53
CA GLU A 112 -2.90 16.18 -13.54
C GLU A 112 -3.00 15.24 -12.34
N TYR A 113 -3.16 13.93 -12.59
CA TYR A 113 -3.19 12.91 -11.55
C TYR A 113 -1.91 12.92 -10.69
N LEU A 114 -0.75 12.92 -11.34
CA LEU A 114 0.56 12.90 -10.66
C LEU A 114 0.84 14.16 -9.84
N ASN A 115 0.31 15.31 -10.25
CA ASN A 115 0.49 16.58 -9.53
C ASN A 115 -0.47 16.76 -8.34
N ASN A 116 -1.50 15.93 -8.21
CA ASN A 116 -2.51 16.06 -7.14
C ASN A 116 -2.31 15.04 -6.00
N CYS A 117 -1.08 14.89 -5.52
CA CYS A 117 -0.75 13.95 -4.43
C CYS A 117 0.40 14.45 -3.55
N ARG A 118 0.57 13.77 -2.41
CA ARG A 118 1.72 13.93 -1.53
C ARG A 118 2.77 12.82 -1.75
N GLU A 119 2.37 11.75 -2.43
CA GLU A 119 3.25 10.61 -2.69
C GLU A 119 2.83 9.89 -3.98
N LEU A 120 3.82 9.49 -4.76
CA LEU A 120 3.69 8.67 -5.96
C LEU A 120 4.18 7.27 -5.64
N GLN A 121 3.37 6.25 -5.90
CA GLN A 121 3.73 4.86 -5.60
C GLN A 121 3.93 4.05 -6.89
N ILE A 122 5.16 3.65 -7.18
CA ILE A 122 5.48 2.70 -8.23
C ILE A 122 5.13 1.30 -7.72
N LYS A 123 4.10 0.68 -8.30
CA LYS A 123 3.68 -0.68 -7.94
C LYS A 123 4.39 -1.69 -8.83
N VAL A 124 5.37 -2.38 -8.28
CA VAL A 124 6.09 -3.45 -9.01
C VAL A 124 5.26 -4.73 -9.03
N ALA A 125 4.65 -5.11 -7.90
CA ALA A 125 3.83 -6.32 -7.79
C ALA A 125 2.83 -6.22 -6.64
N GLN A 126 2.03 -7.29 -6.46
CA GLN A 126 1.10 -7.46 -5.33
C GLN A 126 1.53 -8.66 -4.49
N GLY A 127 1.46 -8.52 -3.17
CA GLY A 127 1.92 -9.54 -2.22
C GLY A 127 1.21 -10.89 -2.35
N ALA A 128 -0.10 -10.88 -2.62
CA ALA A 128 -0.89 -12.10 -2.74
C ALA A 128 -0.66 -12.87 -4.05
N LYS A 129 -0.15 -12.22 -5.09
CA LYS A 129 0.07 -12.83 -6.41
C LYS A 129 1.29 -12.24 -7.12
N PRO A 130 2.48 -12.43 -6.57
CA PRO A 130 3.71 -11.96 -7.21
C PRO A 130 3.86 -12.56 -8.61
N GLY A 131 4.18 -11.71 -9.59
CA GLY A 131 4.42 -12.15 -10.98
C GLY A 131 3.18 -12.32 -11.86
N GLU A 132 1.96 -12.08 -11.37
CA GLU A 132 0.73 -12.24 -12.17
C GLU A 132 0.18 -10.92 -12.74
N GLY A 133 0.57 -9.78 -12.18
CA GLY A 133 0.03 -8.47 -12.55
C GLY A 133 -1.38 -8.21 -11.99
N GLY A 134 -2.05 -7.19 -12.55
CA GLY A 134 -3.39 -6.76 -12.16
C GLY A 134 -4.42 -7.11 -13.24
N GLN A 135 -5.68 -7.32 -12.82
CA GLN A 135 -6.80 -7.57 -13.72
C GLN A 135 -8.07 -6.91 -13.21
N LEU A 136 -8.83 -6.31 -14.14
CA LEU A 136 -10.20 -5.89 -13.91
C LEU A 136 -11.11 -6.55 -14.97
N PRO A 137 -12.03 -7.43 -14.59
CA PRO A 137 -12.93 -8.09 -15.52
C PRO A 137 -13.81 -7.10 -16.29
N GLY A 138 -14.08 -7.36 -17.56
CA GLY A 138 -14.81 -6.46 -18.45
C GLY A 138 -16.18 -6.03 -17.91
N PHE A 139 -16.92 -6.92 -17.24
CA PHE A 139 -18.23 -6.59 -16.64
C PHE A 139 -18.16 -5.52 -15.53
N LYS A 140 -16.97 -5.29 -14.93
CA LYS A 140 -16.72 -4.20 -13.98
C LYS A 140 -16.25 -2.89 -14.65
N VAL A 141 -15.90 -2.94 -15.93
CA VAL A 141 -15.44 -1.78 -16.70
C VAL A 141 -16.64 -1.00 -17.24
N SER A 142 -17.29 -0.25 -16.35
CA SER A 142 -18.37 0.67 -16.71
C SER A 142 -17.85 1.86 -17.56
N GLY A 143 -18.75 2.66 -18.13
CA GLY A 143 -18.38 3.86 -18.88
C GLY A 143 -17.53 4.84 -18.04
N MET A 144 -17.83 4.99 -16.75
CA MET A 144 -17.04 5.81 -15.83
C MET A 144 -15.63 5.23 -15.62
N ILE A 145 -15.52 3.94 -15.34
CA ILE A 145 -14.21 3.27 -15.14
C ILE A 145 -13.37 3.34 -16.42
N ALA A 146 -13.99 3.10 -17.58
CA ALA A 146 -13.31 3.17 -18.87
C ALA A 146 -12.77 4.58 -19.14
N LYS A 147 -13.55 5.62 -18.84
CA LYS A 147 -13.12 7.02 -18.96
C LYS A 147 -11.89 7.31 -18.08
N LEU A 148 -11.94 6.91 -16.80
CA LEU A 148 -10.85 7.13 -15.85
C LEU A 148 -9.58 6.38 -16.22
N ARG A 149 -9.70 5.19 -16.80
CA ARG A 149 -8.58 4.34 -17.21
C ARG A 149 -8.12 4.56 -18.65
N HIS A 150 -8.73 5.52 -19.37
CA HIS A 150 -8.49 5.76 -20.79
C HIS A 150 -8.65 4.48 -21.65
N SER A 151 -9.77 3.79 -21.48
CA SER A 151 -10.04 2.46 -22.03
C SER A 151 -11.45 2.38 -22.62
N THR A 152 -11.86 1.18 -23.07
CA THR A 152 -13.18 0.92 -23.67
C THR A 152 -14.08 0.20 -22.65
N PRO A 153 -15.36 0.62 -22.47
CA PRO A 153 -16.32 -0.08 -21.61
C PRO A 153 -16.47 -1.54 -22.01
N GLY A 154 -16.64 -2.43 -21.01
CA GLY A 154 -16.86 -3.85 -21.20
C GLY A 154 -15.63 -4.68 -21.59
N VAL A 155 -14.50 -4.06 -21.85
CA VAL A 155 -13.24 -4.78 -22.15
C VAL A 155 -12.47 -5.07 -20.87
N THR A 156 -12.01 -6.32 -20.71
CA THR A 156 -11.16 -6.71 -19.58
C THR A 156 -9.83 -5.96 -19.65
N LEU A 157 -9.43 -5.35 -18.53
CA LEU A 157 -8.19 -4.61 -18.41
C LEU A 157 -7.14 -5.44 -17.66
N ILE A 158 -5.93 -5.49 -18.20
CA ILE A 158 -4.80 -6.24 -17.64
C ILE A 158 -3.65 -5.26 -17.43
N SER A 159 -3.16 -5.19 -16.19
CA SER A 159 -1.83 -4.64 -15.88
C SER A 159 -0.84 -5.78 -16.03
N PRO A 160 0.13 -5.71 -16.95
CA PRO A 160 1.07 -6.82 -17.15
C PRO A 160 1.93 -7.05 -15.89
N PRO A 161 2.47 -8.28 -15.70
CA PRO A 161 3.32 -8.60 -14.56
C PRO A 161 4.51 -7.64 -14.40
N PRO A 162 5.36 -7.41 -15.43
CA PRO A 162 6.44 -6.46 -15.35
C PRO A 162 6.00 -5.07 -15.85
N HIS A 163 6.69 -4.03 -15.39
CA HIS A 163 6.73 -2.77 -16.12
C HIS A 163 7.61 -2.95 -17.34
N HIS A 164 7.11 -2.68 -18.55
CA HIS A 164 7.86 -2.88 -19.79
C HIS A 164 8.94 -1.82 -20.07
N ASP A 165 9.07 -0.87 -19.16
CA ASP A 165 10.10 0.18 -19.15
C ASP A 165 11.10 0.04 -17.96
N ILE A 166 11.01 -1.07 -17.19
CA ILE A 166 11.91 -1.34 -16.04
C ILE A 166 12.47 -2.76 -16.17
N TYR A 167 13.73 -2.85 -16.59
CA TYR A 167 14.48 -4.10 -16.70
C TYR A 167 15.74 -4.13 -15.83
N SER A 168 16.09 -2.97 -15.26
CA SER A 168 17.23 -2.82 -14.37
C SER A 168 16.92 -1.83 -13.25
N ILE A 169 17.83 -1.73 -12.29
CA ILE A 169 17.69 -0.74 -11.21
C ILE A 169 17.88 0.69 -11.75
N GLU A 170 18.65 0.86 -12.81
CA GLU A 170 18.84 2.14 -13.48
C GLU A 170 17.57 2.63 -14.16
N ASP A 171 16.80 1.73 -14.79
CA ASP A 171 15.50 2.06 -15.37
C ASP A 171 14.51 2.51 -14.29
N LEU A 172 14.53 1.83 -13.13
CA LEU A 172 13.72 2.25 -11.98
C LEU A 172 14.16 3.63 -11.47
N ALA A 173 15.47 3.88 -11.39
CA ALA A 173 16.00 5.19 -10.99
C ALA A 173 15.56 6.28 -11.96
N GLN A 174 15.53 6.00 -13.26
CA GLN A 174 15.02 6.93 -14.27
C GLN A 174 13.52 7.23 -14.05
N LEU A 175 12.69 6.21 -13.82
CA LEU A 175 11.27 6.43 -13.54
C LEU A 175 11.05 7.24 -12.25
N ILE A 176 11.83 6.97 -11.19
CA ILE A 176 11.78 7.76 -9.95
C ILE A 176 12.15 9.22 -10.25
N TYR A 177 13.20 9.44 -11.01
CA TYR A 177 13.62 10.79 -11.41
C TYR A 177 12.53 11.50 -12.19
N ASP A 178 11.94 10.87 -13.22
CA ASP A 178 10.89 11.44 -14.05
C ASP A 178 9.65 11.82 -13.24
N LEU A 179 9.24 10.97 -12.30
CA LEU A 179 8.12 11.25 -11.40
C LEU A 179 8.42 12.46 -10.49
N LYS A 180 9.65 12.58 -10.00
CA LYS A 180 10.09 13.76 -9.21
C LYS A 180 10.20 15.03 -10.06
N GLN A 181 10.45 14.94 -11.37
CA GLN A 181 10.38 16.12 -12.24
C GLN A 181 8.94 16.59 -12.46
N ILE A 182 7.97 15.67 -12.53
CA ILE A 182 6.55 16.02 -12.68
C ILE A 182 6.00 16.62 -11.39
N ASN A 183 6.32 16.03 -10.24
CA ASN A 183 5.87 16.52 -8.92
C ASN A 183 7.05 16.50 -7.94
N PRO A 184 7.85 17.57 -7.88
CA PRO A 184 9.02 17.66 -7.01
C PRO A 184 8.71 17.59 -5.51
N GLU A 185 7.51 17.98 -5.10
CA GLU A 185 7.07 17.97 -3.70
C GLU A 185 6.60 16.60 -3.22
N ALA A 186 6.26 15.70 -4.16
CA ALA A 186 5.79 14.37 -3.80
C ALA A 186 6.95 13.43 -3.46
N ARG A 187 6.77 12.64 -2.42
CA ARG A 187 7.65 11.50 -2.16
C ARG A 187 7.41 10.42 -3.23
N VAL A 188 8.43 9.62 -3.52
CA VAL A 188 8.30 8.45 -4.38
C VAL A 188 8.48 7.18 -3.55
N CYS A 189 7.42 6.37 -3.55
CA CYS A 189 7.38 5.06 -2.91
C CYS A 189 7.56 3.96 -3.97
N VAL A 190 8.36 2.95 -3.67
CA VAL A 190 8.42 1.72 -4.48
C VAL A 190 7.81 0.58 -3.71
N LYS A 191 6.72 0.01 -4.25
CA LYS A 191 6.05 -1.16 -3.66
C LYS A 191 6.68 -2.44 -4.18
N LEU A 192 7.29 -3.17 -3.26
CA LEU A 192 7.87 -4.50 -3.44
C LEU A 192 7.01 -5.55 -2.72
N VAL A 193 7.27 -6.83 -2.98
CA VAL A 193 6.62 -7.95 -2.28
C VAL A 193 7.60 -8.70 -1.42
N ALA A 194 7.11 -9.27 -0.31
CA ALA A 194 7.90 -10.14 0.55
C ALA A 194 8.30 -11.39 -0.24
N GLN A 195 9.60 -11.57 -0.40
CA GLN A 195 10.22 -12.75 -1.02
C GLN A 195 11.66 -12.90 -0.54
N SER A 196 12.24 -14.06 -0.70
CA SER A 196 13.65 -14.29 -0.38
C SER A 196 14.55 -13.43 -1.27
N GLY A 197 15.55 -12.78 -0.68
CA GLY A 197 16.47 -11.88 -1.40
C GLY A 197 15.93 -10.46 -1.63
N ILE A 198 14.76 -10.13 -1.11
CA ILE A 198 14.14 -8.80 -1.29
C ILE A 198 14.98 -7.67 -0.70
N GLY A 199 15.79 -7.97 0.31
CA GLY A 199 16.72 -7.01 0.90
C GLY A 199 17.72 -6.46 -0.11
N THR A 200 18.23 -7.29 -1.01
CA THR A 200 19.15 -6.86 -2.09
C THR A 200 18.42 -5.91 -3.08
N VAL A 201 17.20 -6.24 -3.44
CA VAL A 201 16.37 -5.37 -4.31
C VAL A 201 16.11 -4.04 -3.62
N ALA A 202 15.74 -4.07 -2.32
CA ALA A 202 15.50 -2.86 -1.53
C ALA A 202 16.74 -1.97 -1.41
N ALA A 203 17.93 -2.55 -1.30
CA ALA A 203 19.19 -1.79 -1.31
C ALA A 203 19.40 -1.06 -2.64
N GLY A 204 19.06 -1.70 -3.77
CA GLY A 204 19.04 -1.07 -5.09
C GLY A 204 18.04 0.08 -5.15
N VAL A 205 16.82 -0.13 -4.70
CA VAL A 205 15.75 0.87 -4.65
C VAL A 205 16.14 2.09 -3.79
N ALA A 206 16.78 1.86 -2.64
CA ALA A 206 17.29 2.96 -1.81
C ALA A 206 18.39 3.76 -2.51
N LYS A 207 19.26 3.10 -3.28
CA LYS A 207 20.27 3.77 -4.11
C LYS A 207 19.68 4.48 -5.33
N ALA A 208 18.54 4.03 -5.82
CA ALA A 208 17.78 4.68 -6.88
C ALA A 208 16.99 5.92 -6.40
N HIS A 209 17.19 6.37 -5.16
CA HIS A 209 16.59 7.57 -4.55
C HIS A 209 15.07 7.50 -4.33
N ALA A 210 14.51 6.33 -4.10
CA ALA A 210 13.17 6.22 -3.54
C ALA A 210 13.15 6.81 -2.11
N ASP A 211 12.03 7.45 -1.73
CA ASP A 211 11.84 8.01 -0.38
C ASP A 211 11.22 6.98 0.57
N THR A 212 10.41 6.06 0.03
CA THR A 212 9.72 5.02 0.80
C THR A 212 9.83 3.67 0.07
N ILE A 213 10.01 2.60 0.82
CA ILE A 213 9.90 1.24 0.31
C ILE A 213 8.75 0.56 1.03
N LEU A 214 7.74 0.11 0.29
CA LEU A 214 6.63 -0.68 0.81
C LEU A 214 6.90 -2.16 0.59
N ILE A 215 6.90 -2.94 1.66
CA ILE A 215 6.97 -4.41 1.62
C ILE A 215 5.57 -4.99 1.81
N SER A 216 5.04 -5.60 0.78
CA SER A 216 3.70 -6.20 0.77
C SER A 216 3.76 -7.70 1.03
N GLY A 217 3.03 -8.17 2.04
CA GLY A 217 2.92 -9.58 2.37
C GLY A 217 1.81 -10.31 1.59
N HIS A 218 1.73 -11.63 1.76
CA HIS A 218 0.79 -12.51 1.06
C HIS A 218 -0.70 -12.15 1.27
N GLY A 219 -1.06 -11.43 2.33
CA GLY A 219 -2.42 -10.90 2.55
C GLY A 219 -2.73 -9.63 1.77
N GLY A 220 -1.83 -9.12 0.94
CA GLY A 220 -1.97 -7.84 0.24
C GLY A 220 -2.38 -7.97 -1.22
N GLY A 221 -3.54 -7.37 -1.60
CA GLY A 221 -3.95 -7.25 -2.99
C GLY A 221 -4.59 -8.51 -3.59
N THR A 222 -5.62 -9.01 -2.95
CA THR A 222 -6.29 -10.27 -3.37
C THR A 222 -7.22 -10.12 -4.57
N GLY A 223 -7.90 -8.99 -4.76
CA GLY A 223 -8.74 -8.66 -5.92
C GLY A 223 -9.31 -9.84 -6.71
N ALA A 224 -9.00 -9.91 -8.01
CA ALA A 224 -9.40 -10.99 -8.93
C ALA A 224 -8.35 -12.12 -9.01
N SER A 225 -7.75 -12.50 -7.88
CA SER A 225 -6.71 -13.52 -7.83
C SER A 225 -7.26 -14.94 -7.81
N PRO A 226 -6.64 -15.91 -8.50
CA PRO A 226 -6.95 -17.32 -8.35
C PRO A 226 -6.73 -17.80 -6.91
N GLN A 227 -7.53 -18.76 -6.44
CA GLN A 227 -7.42 -19.32 -5.10
C GLN A 227 -6.05 -19.96 -4.84
N SER A 228 -5.44 -20.55 -5.85
CA SER A 228 -4.09 -21.12 -5.78
C SER A 228 -3.04 -20.06 -5.46
N SER A 229 -3.13 -18.88 -6.08
CA SER A 229 -2.22 -17.76 -5.84
C SER A 229 -2.37 -17.22 -4.42
N ILE A 230 -3.61 -16.97 -3.99
CA ILE A 230 -3.90 -16.45 -2.64
C ILE A 230 -3.35 -17.38 -1.55
N LYS A 231 -3.43 -18.70 -1.77
CA LYS A 231 -2.99 -19.69 -0.79
C LYS A 231 -1.48 -19.93 -0.77
N TYR A 232 -0.81 -19.85 -1.92
CA TYR A 232 0.51 -20.45 -2.07
C TYR A 232 1.59 -19.54 -2.68
N ALA A 233 1.24 -18.41 -3.27
CA ALA A 233 2.21 -17.61 -4.03
C ALA A 233 2.99 -16.59 -3.21
N GLY A 234 2.41 -15.98 -2.21
CA GLY A 234 3.03 -14.91 -1.43
C GLY A 234 3.70 -15.38 -0.14
N LEU A 235 4.61 -14.57 0.40
CA LEU A 235 5.25 -14.77 1.71
C LEU A 235 4.72 -13.81 2.78
N PRO A 236 4.87 -14.16 4.07
CA PRO A 236 4.58 -13.25 5.17
C PRO A 236 5.42 -11.97 5.10
N TRP A 237 4.79 -10.82 5.35
CA TRP A 237 5.51 -9.54 5.36
C TRP A 237 6.59 -9.48 6.44
N GLU A 238 6.44 -10.21 7.53
CA GLU A 238 7.37 -10.30 8.64
C GLU A 238 8.77 -10.69 8.19
N LEU A 239 8.85 -11.66 7.29
CA LEU A 239 10.12 -12.12 6.70
C LEU A 239 10.72 -11.03 5.79
N GLY A 240 9.92 -10.50 4.88
CA GLY A 240 10.39 -9.49 3.93
C GLY A 240 10.82 -8.19 4.62
N LEU A 241 10.03 -7.69 5.57
CA LEU A 241 10.35 -6.48 6.33
C LEU A 241 11.64 -6.63 7.12
N SER A 242 11.78 -7.76 7.86
CA SER A 242 12.97 -8.04 8.66
C SER A 242 14.22 -8.14 7.80
N GLU A 243 14.17 -8.85 6.67
CA GLU A 243 15.29 -8.96 5.73
C GLU A 243 15.69 -7.57 5.19
N VAL A 244 14.70 -6.77 4.73
CA VAL A 244 14.95 -5.44 4.19
C VAL A 244 15.59 -4.54 5.24
N HIS A 245 15.01 -4.51 6.45
CA HIS A 245 15.55 -3.71 7.55
C HIS A 245 17.01 -4.05 7.83
N GLN A 246 17.34 -5.35 7.95
CA GLN A 246 18.70 -5.82 8.22
C GLN A 246 19.67 -5.47 7.08
N VAL A 247 19.30 -5.76 5.82
CA VAL A 247 20.16 -5.49 4.67
C VAL A 247 20.42 -4.00 4.50
N LEU A 248 19.40 -3.15 4.66
CA LEU A 248 19.59 -1.70 4.60
C LEU A 248 20.47 -1.18 5.74
N THR A 249 20.34 -1.74 6.94
CA THR A 249 21.18 -1.37 8.09
C THR A 249 22.64 -1.77 7.87
N LEU A 250 22.90 -3.00 7.45
CA LEU A 250 24.24 -3.50 7.16
C LEU A 250 24.94 -2.68 6.07
N ASN A 251 24.18 -2.21 5.08
CA ASN A 251 24.69 -1.42 3.97
C ASN A 251 24.69 0.10 4.26
N ARG A 252 24.33 0.54 5.46
CA ARG A 252 24.23 1.97 5.85
C ARG A 252 23.26 2.76 4.95
N LEU A 253 22.18 2.12 4.51
CA LEU A 253 21.15 2.72 3.65
C LEU A 253 19.83 2.97 4.40
N ARG A 254 19.68 2.40 5.61
CA ARG A 254 18.41 2.43 6.36
C ARG A 254 17.88 3.85 6.61
N HIS A 255 18.75 4.80 6.85
CA HIS A 255 18.40 6.20 7.09
C HIS A 255 17.95 6.97 5.85
N LYS A 256 18.10 6.40 4.65
CA LYS A 256 17.77 7.05 3.38
C LYS A 256 16.32 6.87 2.98
N VAL A 257 15.63 5.87 3.53
CA VAL A 257 14.27 5.49 3.14
C VAL A 257 13.40 5.21 4.36
N GLN A 258 12.11 5.49 4.23
CA GLN A 258 11.09 4.99 5.16
C GLN A 258 10.65 3.61 4.75
N LEU A 259 10.42 2.71 5.73
CA LEU A 259 9.87 1.39 5.48
C LEU A 259 8.38 1.38 5.80
N ARG A 260 7.59 0.99 4.80
CA ARG A 260 6.16 0.75 4.93
C ARG A 260 5.88 -0.73 4.78
N VAL A 261 4.86 -1.21 5.47
CA VAL A 261 4.42 -2.61 5.38
C VAL A 261 2.91 -2.71 5.22
N ASP A 262 2.45 -3.65 4.39
CA ASP A 262 1.05 -4.03 4.26
C ASP A 262 0.91 -5.55 4.08
N GLY A 263 -0.32 -6.03 3.99
CA GLY A 263 -0.60 -7.44 3.79
C GLY A 263 -1.14 -8.14 5.04
N GLY A 264 -2.23 -7.62 5.59
CA GLY A 264 -2.99 -8.28 6.64
C GLY A 264 -2.72 -7.77 8.06
N LEU A 265 -2.37 -6.50 8.20
CA LEU A 265 -2.37 -5.83 9.52
C LEU A 265 -3.81 -5.64 9.98
N LYS A 266 -4.20 -6.27 11.10
CA LYS A 266 -5.58 -6.34 11.57
C LYS A 266 -5.80 -5.61 12.89
N THR A 267 -4.80 -5.63 13.76
CA THR A 267 -4.88 -5.13 15.14
C THR A 267 -3.72 -4.21 15.50
N GLY A 268 -3.83 -3.50 16.63
CA GLY A 268 -2.71 -2.71 17.16
C GLY A 268 -1.48 -3.55 17.51
N ARG A 269 -1.67 -4.83 17.88
CA ARG A 269 -0.57 -5.76 18.12
C ARG A 269 0.26 -5.98 16.84
N ASP A 270 -0.40 -6.13 15.69
CA ASP A 270 0.30 -6.29 14.41
C ASP A 270 1.15 -5.06 14.08
N ILE A 271 0.63 -3.86 14.38
CA ILE A 271 1.35 -2.60 14.18
C ILE A 271 2.60 -2.54 15.05
N VAL A 272 2.49 -2.93 16.33
CA VAL A 272 3.64 -2.94 17.25
C VAL A 272 4.70 -3.95 16.78
N ILE A 273 4.30 -5.15 16.36
CA ILE A 273 5.23 -6.14 15.80
C ILE A 273 5.93 -5.58 14.55
N ALA A 274 5.17 -4.94 13.65
CA ALA A 274 5.74 -4.34 12.46
C ALA A 274 6.75 -3.21 12.79
N ALA A 275 6.44 -2.40 13.80
CA ALA A 275 7.36 -1.36 14.28
C ALA A 275 8.66 -1.96 14.84
N MET A 276 8.56 -3.01 15.65
CA MET A 276 9.72 -3.71 16.21
C MET A 276 10.60 -4.36 15.14
N LEU A 277 10.00 -4.79 14.01
CA LEU A 277 10.71 -5.33 12.85
C LEU A 277 11.25 -4.26 11.89
N GLY A 278 11.07 -2.98 12.21
CA GLY A 278 11.66 -1.85 11.48
C GLY A 278 10.68 -1.08 10.57
N GLY A 279 9.37 -1.37 10.64
CA GLY A 279 8.35 -0.62 9.91
C GLY A 279 8.08 0.76 10.54
N GLU A 280 7.82 1.75 9.69
CA GLU A 280 7.55 3.14 10.11
C GLU A 280 6.17 3.62 9.65
N GLU A 281 5.61 3.01 8.59
CA GLU A 281 4.26 3.27 8.10
C GLU A 281 3.52 1.94 7.87
N TYR A 282 2.20 1.92 8.07
CA TYR A 282 1.42 0.69 8.20
C TYR A 282 0.17 0.73 7.32
N GLY A 283 0.08 -0.23 6.40
CA GLY A 283 -1.05 -0.38 5.49
C GLY A 283 -2.18 -1.23 6.11
N ILE A 284 -3.33 -0.63 6.36
CA ILE A 284 -4.52 -1.26 6.97
C ILE A 284 -5.68 -1.37 5.97
N GLY A 285 -5.65 -2.37 5.08
CA GLY A 285 -6.65 -2.56 4.02
C GLY A 285 -7.98 -3.13 4.53
N THR A 286 -8.04 -4.43 4.74
CA THR A 286 -9.25 -5.15 5.20
C THR A 286 -9.85 -4.53 6.45
N THR A 287 -9.03 -4.15 7.40
CA THR A 287 -9.45 -3.51 8.66
C THR A 287 -10.23 -2.21 8.41
N SER A 288 -9.77 -1.36 7.49
CA SER A 288 -10.46 -0.11 7.14
C SER A 288 -11.78 -0.36 6.41
N LEU A 289 -11.83 -1.37 5.52
CA LEU A 289 -13.06 -1.77 4.83
C LEU A 289 -14.11 -2.31 5.82
N VAL A 290 -13.70 -3.17 6.75
CA VAL A 290 -14.59 -3.69 7.82
C VAL A 290 -15.09 -2.55 8.70
N ALA A 291 -14.25 -1.57 9.04
CA ALA A 291 -14.66 -0.40 9.82
C ALA A 291 -15.72 0.44 9.12
N MET A 292 -15.65 0.55 7.79
CA MET A 292 -16.67 1.22 6.96
C MET A 292 -17.96 0.39 6.77
N GLY A 293 -17.98 -0.87 7.18
CA GLY A 293 -19.10 -1.78 6.90
C GLY A 293 -19.14 -2.31 5.46
N CYS A 294 -18.05 -2.21 4.73
CA CYS A 294 -17.95 -2.79 3.40
C CYS A 294 -17.87 -4.33 3.51
N LEU A 295 -18.74 -5.01 2.78
CA LEU A 295 -18.69 -6.47 2.64
C LEU A 295 -17.71 -6.80 1.51
N MET A 296 -16.78 -7.71 1.80
CA MET A 296 -15.86 -8.24 0.80
C MET A 296 -16.38 -9.57 0.24
#